data_ef9f001442984dc50f3c5a79fc3ce1eb
#
_entry.id   ef9f001442984dc50f3c5a79fc3ce1eb
#
_cell.length_a   1.000
_cell.length_b   1.000
_cell.length_c   1.000
_cell.angle_alpha   90.00
_cell.angle_beta   90.00
_cell.angle_gamma   90.00
#
_symmetry.space_group_name_H-M   'P 1'
#
loop_
_entity.id
_entity.type
_entity.pdbx_description
1 polymer ?
#
loop_
_entity_poly.entity_id
_entity_poly.type
_entity_poly.pdbx_seq_one_letter_code
_entity_poly.pdbx_strand_id
1 'polypeptide(L)'
;MEDQRNWTDGSFKTYCTPLEIPYPVEIVVGTKVSQKIRVSLAGDLPSVRPLGGDDPVVLTLGEKQSPLPRLGLQVSAEVSNLTDSEVELLKALHLDHLRVDLALSTAAFADDLRRATVQAKALGVSLHVGLIPGKTPALGVLLDLLKVLEPPVSYWLVAGGDPADFKTIQSRLAPIVGEARTGVTQTTNFVDLNGNRPDEASIQAVGFAINPQIHAFDLSSMVETLEIQSDVVATARQFAGDVPLVIGPVTLRPQLVDGVDPPGGPPAGRFPTQVDERQGTAFTAAWTLGSVKYLAAAGAHSVTYFETVGWNGIIDADVGTTALRPAGFPSQPGAKFPVYHLLASLGEFAGGTVRLIDSSDSLRAVAVVLDKPGHRCVLMANLTGKPLVPSLRGLGAPVNFRLLSGESQTASPQLPVELPPYGIARIDLPVD
;
A
#
# COMPACT_ATOMS: atom_id res chain seq x y z
N MET A 1 -9.08 24.59 -7.76
CA MET A 1 -8.03 23.89 -6.97
C MET A 1 -8.19 22.40 -7.22
N GLU A 2 -7.10 21.72 -7.50
CA GLU A 2 -7.07 20.25 -7.64
C GLU A 2 -6.74 19.63 -6.29
N ASP A 3 -7.55 18.66 -5.86
CA ASP A 3 -7.38 17.96 -4.60
C ASP A 3 -6.53 16.70 -4.84
N GLN A 4 -5.28 16.72 -4.42
CA GLN A 4 -4.32 15.63 -4.63
C GLN A 4 -4.61 14.38 -3.79
N ARG A 5 -5.55 14.45 -2.84
CA ARG A 5 -5.98 13.24 -2.10
C ARG A 5 -6.49 12.16 -3.05
N ASN A 6 -7.10 12.52 -4.18
CA ASN A 6 -7.48 11.59 -5.23
C ASN A 6 -6.29 10.83 -5.85
N TRP A 7 -5.09 11.40 -5.79
CA TRP A 7 -3.85 10.79 -6.28
C TRP A 7 -3.08 10.04 -5.19
N THR A 8 -3.57 10.07 -3.95
CA THR A 8 -2.87 9.57 -2.75
C THR A 8 -1.52 10.28 -2.50
N ASP A 9 -1.42 11.50 -2.93
CA ASP A 9 -0.25 12.36 -2.91
C ASP A 9 -0.58 13.64 -2.12
N GLY A 10 0.37 14.17 -1.34
CA GLY A 10 0.17 15.32 -0.44
C GLY A 10 0.18 16.68 -1.11
N SER A 11 0.42 16.78 -2.42
CA SER A 11 0.50 18.06 -3.10
C SER A 11 -0.88 18.55 -3.58
N PHE A 12 -1.08 19.86 -3.53
CA PHE A 12 -2.31 20.52 -3.99
C PHE A 12 -1.98 21.56 -5.05
N LYS A 13 -2.79 21.63 -6.11
CA LYS A 13 -2.63 22.60 -7.21
C LYS A 13 -3.77 23.58 -7.24
N THR A 14 -3.44 24.85 -7.38
CA THR A 14 -4.40 25.92 -7.62
C THR A 14 -4.14 26.51 -9.01
N TYR A 15 -5.16 26.44 -9.86
CA TYR A 15 -5.09 27.01 -11.20
C TYR A 15 -5.41 28.51 -11.18
N CYS A 16 -4.51 29.32 -11.72
CA CYS A 16 -4.68 30.79 -11.76
C CYS A 16 -5.76 31.21 -12.76
N THR A 17 -5.91 30.44 -13.85
CA THR A 17 -7.01 30.59 -14.79
C THR A 17 -8.02 29.49 -14.51
N PRO A 18 -9.29 29.80 -14.20
CA PRO A 18 -10.30 28.80 -13.99
C PRO A 18 -10.44 27.85 -15.19
N LEU A 19 -10.53 26.54 -14.93
CA LEU A 19 -10.67 25.53 -15.98
C LEU A 19 -12.00 25.61 -16.74
N GLU A 20 -12.97 26.34 -16.21
CA GLU A 20 -14.28 26.62 -16.84
C GLU A 20 -14.16 27.61 -18.01
N ILE A 21 -13.05 28.37 -18.11
CA ILE A 21 -12.81 29.28 -19.22
C ILE A 21 -12.45 28.44 -20.45
N PRO A 22 -13.05 28.75 -21.63
CA PRO A 22 -12.80 27.97 -22.83
C PRO A 22 -11.30 27.77 -23.12
N TYR A 23 -10.92 26.56 -23.42
CA TYR A 23 -9.55 26.13 -23.70
C TYR A 23 -9.51 25.44 -25.08
N PRO A 24 -8.49 25.69 -25.91
CA PRO A 24 -7.36 26.61 -25.71
C PRO A 24 -7.72 28.08 -25.90
N VAL A 25 -6.98 28.98 -25.22
CA VAL A 25 -7.09 30.42 -25.39
C VAL A 25 -6.00 30.92 -26.34
N GLU A 26 -6.37 31.65 -27.37
CA GLU A 26 -5.40 32.28 -28.26
C GLU A 26 -4.77 33.52 -27.60
N ILE A 27 -3.44 33.52 -27.49
CA ILE A 27 -2.69 34.63 -26.89
C ILE A 27 -1.88 35.30 -28.03
N VAL A 28 -2.26 36.53 -28.36
CA VAL A 28 -1.54 37.29 -29.40
C VAL A 28 -0.21 37.83 -28.88
N VAL A 29 0.76 38.01 -29.81
CA VAL A 29 2.09 38.54 -29.47
C VAL A 29 1.98 39.90 -28.78
N GLY A 30 2.66 40.06 -27.64
CA GLY A 30 2.63 41.30 -26.86
C GLY A 30 1.56 41.35 -25.76
N THR A 31 0.70 40.35 -25.64
CA THR A 31 -0.26 40.27 -24.55
C THR A 31 0.45 40.18 -23.20
N LYS A 32 0.16 41.10 -22.29
CA LYS A 32 0.66 41.05 -20.90
C LYS A 32 -0.34 40.28 -20.05
N VAL A 33 0.10 39.13 -19.52
CA VAL A 33 -0.67 38.35 -18.56
C VAL A 33 -0.18 38.69 -17.15
N SER A 34 -1.10 39.14 -16.28
CA SER A 34 -0.83 39.39 -14.86
C SER A 34 -1.88 38.66 -14.03
N GLN A 35 -1.44 37.81 -13.14
CA GLN A 35 -2.32 37.03 -12.25
C GLN A 35 -1.92 37.29 -10.81
N LYS A 36 -2.91 37.33 -9.91
CA LYS A 36 -2.70 37.53 -8.47
C LYS A 36 -3.47 36.47 -7.70
N ILE A 37 -2.78 35.74 -6.84
CA ILE A 37 -3.39 34.81 -5.91
C ILE A 37 -3.36 35.45 -4.53
N ARG A 38 -4.51 35.45 -3.85
CA ARG A 38 -4.64 35.86 -2.45
C ARG A 38 -5.09 34.65 -1.64
N VAL A 39 -4.27 34.25 -0.67
CA VAL A 39 -4.62 33.24 0.33
C VAL A 39 -4.92 33.95 1.63
N SER A 40 -6.07 33.70 2.23
CA SER A 40 -6.46 34.25 3.53
C SER A 40 -7.16 33.18 4.36
N LEU A 41 -6.91 33.21 5.67
CA LEU A 41 -7.65 32.40 6.63
C LEU A 41 -8.86 33.22 7.11
N ALA A 42 -10.00 32.57 7.23
CA ALA A 42 -11.24 33.16 7.74
C ALA A 42 -11.75 32.36 8.94
N GLY A 43 -12.22 33.03 9.99
CA GLY A 43 -12.68 32.44 11.23
C GLY A 43 -11.63 32.44 12.33
N ASP A 44 -12.01 31.94 13.50
CA ASP A 44 -11.08 31.74 14.62
C ASP A 44 -10.14 30.55 14.29
N LEU A 45 -8.86 30.82 14.32
CA LEU A 45 -7.87 29.76 14.18
C LEU A 45 -7.89 28.90 15.45
N PRO A 46 -8.13 27.60 15.35
CA PRO A 46 -7.86 26.73 16.49
C PRO A 46 -6.39 26.90 16.87
N SER A 47 -6.09 26.82 18.17
CA SER A 47 -4.70 26.81 18.65
C SER A 47 -4.04 25.49 18.21
N VAL A 48 -3.66 25.43 16.93
CA VAL A 48 -3.01 24.25 16.36
C VAL A 48 -1.54 24.35 16.67
N ARG A 49 -1.01 23.34 17.37
CA ARG A 49 0.43 23.19 17.54
C ARG A 49 1.05 22.86 16.18
N PRO A 50 2.11 23.56 15.76
CA PRO A 50 2.81 23.20 14.53
C PRO A 50 3.34 21.77 14.61
N LEU A 51 3.07 20.96 13.57
CA LEU A 51 3.66 19.63 13.41
C LEU A 51 5.10 19.75 12.92
N GLY A 52 5.92 18.72 13.20
CA GLY A 52 7.32 18.66 12.77
C GLY A 52 8.29 19.49 13.61
N GLY A 53 7.85 20.07 14.74
CA GLY A 53 8.69 20.83 15.68
C GLY A 53 9.62 19.94 16.53
N ASP A 54 10.45 20.58 17.38
CA ASP A 54 11.39 19.86 18.28
C ASP A 54 10.78 19.45 19.63
N ASP A 55 9.52 19.77 19.88
CA ASP A 55 8.83 19.39 21.10
C ASP A 55 8.75 17.87 21.31
N PRO A 56 8.72 17.39 22.57
CA PRO A 56 8.56 15.96 22.86
C PRO A 56 7.28 15.38 22.23
N VAL A 57 7.41 14.28 21.52
CA VAL A 57 6.26 13.56 20.94
C VAL A 57 5.62 12.71 22.02
N VAL A 58 4.30 12.87 22.17
CA VAL A 58 3.46 12.10 23.09
C VAL A 58 2.51 11.20 22.27
N LEU A 59 2.57 9.92 22.53
CA LEU A 59 1.72 8.88 21.96
C LEU A 59 0.70 8.46 23.00
N THR A 60 -0.58 8.75 22.80
CA THR A 60 -1.66 8.50 23.76
C THR A 60 -2.60 7.42 23.22
N LEU A 61 -2.91 6.42 24.04
CA LEU A 61 -3.88 5.39 23.67
C LEU A 61 -5.25 6.02 23.40
N GLY A 62 -5.75 5.84 22.18
CA GLY A 62 -7.08 6.30 21.77
C GLY A 62 -8.16 5.27 22.06
N GLU A 63 -9.42 5.67 21.85
CA GLU A 63 -10.58 4.80 22.06
C GLU A 63 -10.96 4.01 20.80
N LYS A 64 -10.61 4.52 19.61
CA LYS A 64 -11.01 3.93 18.34
C LYS A 64 -10.28 2.61 18.10
N GLN A 65 -11.06 1.56 17.86
CA GLN A 65 -10.60 0.22 17.54
C GLN A 65 -11.27 -0.25 16.24
N SER A 66 -10.54 -0.98 15.41
CA SER A 66 -11.00 -1.56 14.16
C SER A 66 -10.40 -2.95 13.95
N PRO A 67 -11.00 -3.81 13.11
CA PRO A 67 -10.34 -5.04 12.69
C PRO A 67 -8.98 -4.73 12.05
N LEU A 68 -7.98 -5.58 12.29
CA LEU A 68 -6.75 -5.53 11.51
C LEU A 68 -7.08 -5.96 10.07
N PRO A 69 -6.79 -5.14 9.05
CA PRO A 69 -7.01 -5.52 7.67
C PRO A 69 -6.27 -6.83 7.34
N ARG A 70 -6.88 -7.67 6.51
CA ARG A 70 -6.21 -8.87 6.01
C ARG A 70 -5.01 -8.45 5.15
N LEU A 71 -3.85 -9.02 5.42
CA LEU A 71 -2.60 -8.65 4.76
C LEU A 71 -2.28 -9.59 3.60
N GLY A 72 -1.85 -9.03 2.50
CA GLY A 72 -1.35 -9.77 1.34
C GLY A 72 -0.15 -9.09 0.70
N LEU A 73 0.45 -9.78 -0.25
CA LEU A 73 1.56 -9.30 -1.07
C LEU A 73 1.23 -9.50 -2.55
N GLN A 74 1.84 -8.71 -3.40
CA GLN A 74 1.77 -8.92 -4.85
C GLN A 74 2.77 -10.00 -5.26
N VAL A 75 2.40 -10.84 -6.20
CA VAL A 75 3.31 -11.81 -6.83
C VAL A 75 4.45 -11.05 -7.52
N SER A 76 5.68 -11.43 -7.25
CA SER A 76 6.83 -10.76 -7.86
C SER A 76 6.79 -10.83 -9.40
N ALA A 77 7.06 -9.69 -10.03
CA ALA A 77 7.23 -9.60 -11.47
C ALA A 77 8.62 -10.10 -11.93
N GLU A 78 9.60 -10.14 -11.02
CA GLU A 78 11.00 -10.42 -11.34
C GLU A 78 11.37 -11.90 -11.31
N VAL A 79 10.69 -12.69 -10.44
CA VAL A 79 11.01 -14.12 -10.23
C VAL A 79 9.91 -15.04 -10.70
N SER A 80 10.31 -16.10 -11.43
CA SER A 80 9.35 -17.08 -11.94
C SER A 80 8.85 -18.02 -10.83
N ASN A 81 9.73 -18.46 -9.93
CA ASN A 81 9.42 -19.37 -8.85
C ASN A 81 10.07 -18.90 -7.56
N LEU A 82 9.37 -19.10 -6.45
CA LEU A 82 9.96 -18.95 -5.12
C LEU A 82 10.82 -20.17 -4.79
N THR A 83 11.95 -19.93 -4.12
CA THR A 83 12.74 -21.00 -3.50
C THR A 83 12.04 -21.54 -2.25
N ASP A 84 12.41 -22.72 -1.79
CA ASP A 84 11.86 -23.29 -0.55
C ASP A 84 12.11 -22.36 0.66
N SER A 85 13.27 -21.72 0.71
CA SER A 85 13.63 -20.73 1.75
C SER A 85 12.68 -19.52 1.71
N GLU A 86 12.42 -18.97 0.54
CA GLU A 86 11.49 -17.83 0.38
C GLU A 86 10.04 -18.23 0.76
N VAL A 87 9.61 -19.45 0.39
CA VAL A 87 8.30 -19.99 0.78
C VAL A 87 8.17 -20.06 2.31
N GLU A 88 9.16 -20.59 3.01
CA GLU A 88 9.13 -20.67 4.48
C GLU A 88 9.12 -19.28 5.13
N LEU A 89 9.90 -18.32 4.61
CA LEU A 89 9.89 -16.95 5.08
C LEU A 89 8.53 -16.29 4.87
N LEU A 90 7.90 -16.48 3.71
CA LEU A 90 6.59 -15.91 3.40
C LEU A 90 5.46 -16.54 4.21
N LYS A 91 5.50 -17.85 4.49
CA LYS A 91 4.54 -18.53 5.39
C LYS A 91 4.57 -17.96 6.80
N ALA A 92 5.73 -17.56 7.30
CA ALA A 92 5.89 -16.96 8.62
C ALA A 92 5.18 -15.59 8.76
N LEU A 93 4.72 -14.99 7.66
CA LEU A 93 3.98 -13.73 7.66
C LEU A 93 2.47 -13.90 7.91
N HIS A 94 1.96 -15.13 7.89
CA HIS A 94 0.51 -15.42 8.03
C HIS A 94 -0.37 -14.58 7.07
N LEU A 95 0.05 -14.51 5.81
CA LEU A 95 -0.68 -13.76 4.78
C LEU A 95 -2.07 -14.37 4.52
N ASP A 96 -3.04 -13.52 4.20
CA ASP A 96 -4.38 -13.92 3.76
C ASP A 96 -4.42 -14.24 2.25
N HIS A 97 -3.68 -13.46 1.47
CA HIS A 97 -3.73 -13.57 0.01
C HIS A 97 -2.43 -13.15 -0.67
N LEU A 98 -2.28 -13.59 -1.91
CA LEU A 98 -1.42 -12.95 -2.90
C LEU A 98 -2.29 -12.20 -3.92
N ARG A 99 -1.73 -11.16 -4.53
CA ARG A 99 -2.35 -10.42 -5.63
C ARG A 99 -1.55 -10.61 -6.92
N VAL A 100 -2.27 -10.73 -8.05
CA VAL A 100 -1.71 -10.67 -9.39
C VAL A 100 -2.61 -9.83 -10.28
N ASP A 101 -2.04 -8.93 -11.08
CA ASP A 101 -2.75 -8.13 -12.06
C ASP A 101 -2.45 -8.67 -13.46
N LEU A 102 -3.48 -9.07 -14.20
CA LEU A 102 -3.40 -9.77 -15.48
C LEU A 102 -3.82 -8.85 -16.63
N ALA A 103 -2.87 -8.46 -17.47
CA ALA A 103 -3.13 -7.69 -18.69
C ALA A 103 -3.65 -8.61 -19.80
N LEU A 104 -4.97 -8.76 -19.92
CA LEU A 104 -5.62 -9.73 -20.81
C LEU A 104 -5.40 -9.50 -22.30
N SER A 105 -4.85 -8.34 -22.69
CA SER A 105 -4.48 -8.03 -24.08
C SER A 105 -3.06 -8.47 -24.44
N THR A 106 -2.27 -9.00 -23.51
CA THR A 106 -0.90 -9.47 -23.71
C THR A 106 -0.84 -11.00 -23.59
N ALA A 107 0.17 -11.64 -24.18
CA ALA A 107 0.36 -13.09 -24.01
C ALA A 107 0.88 -13.47 -22.61
N ALA A 108 1.52 -12.52 -21.92
CA ALA A 108 2.19 -12.78 -20.63
C ALA A 108 1.21 -13.16 -19.50
N PHE A 109 -0.05 -12.71 -19.55
CA PHE A 109 -1.01 -12.97 -18.47
C PHE A 109 -1.19 -14.45 -18.15
N ALA A 110 -1.01 -15.32 -19.14
CA ALA A 110 -1.15 -16.75 -18.94
C ALA A 110 -0.06 -17.33 -18.04
N ASP A 111 1.18 -16.87 -18.21
CA ASP A 111 2.31 -17.28 -17.37
C ASP A 111 2.25 -16.61 -16.01
N ASP A 112 1.78 -15.37 -15.94
CA ASP A 112 1.54 -14.66 -14.68
C ASP A 112 0.51 -15.38 -13.82
N LEU A 113 -0.61 -15.84 -14.42
CA LEU A 113 -1.63 -16.61 -13.71
C LEU A 113 -1.09 -17.98 -13.24
N ARG A 114 -0.31 -18.68 -14.07
CA ARG A 114 0.34 -19.96 -13.67
C ARG A 114 1.25 -19.74 -12.48
N ARG A 115 2.13 -18.76 -12.54
CA ARG A 115 3.07 -18.40 -11.49
C ARG A 115 2.33 -18.05 -10.19
N ALA A 116 1.34 -17.17 -10.26
CA ALA A 116 0.53 -16.78 -9.11
C ALA A 116 -0.18 -18.00 -8.47
N THR A 117 -0.74 -18.88 -9.30
CA THR A 117 -1.41 -20.10 -8.83
C THR A 117 -0.47 -21.02 -8.08
N VAL A 118 0.74 -21.25 -8.62
CA VAL A 118 1.77 -22.08 -7.98
C VAL A 118 2.19 -21.48 -6.64
N GLN A 119 2.47 -20.17 -6.61
CA GLN A 119 2.91 -19.49 -5.38
C GLN A 119 1.81 -19.48 -4.32
N ALA A 120 0.56 -19.18 -4.68
CA ALA A 120 -0.56 -19.16 -3.74
C ALA A 120 -0.82 -20.56 -3.14
N LYS A 121 -0.77 -21.62 -3.96
CA LYS A 121 -0.89 -23.02 -3.48
C LYS A 121 0.27 -23.42 -2.56
N ALA A 122 1.51 -23.01 -2.88
CA ALA A 122 2.67 -23.28 -2.04
C ALA A 122 2.59 -22.60 -0.67
N LEU A 123 2.03 -21.39 -0.62
CA LEU A 123 1.84 -20.64 0.61
C LEU A 123 0.55 -21.02 1.37
N GLY A 124 -0.41 -21.68 0.70
CA GLY A 124 -1.71 -22.00 1.28
C GLY A 124 -2.63 -20.79 1.44
N VAL A 125 -2.53 -19.79 0.55
CA VAL A 125 -3.30 -18.53 0.60
C VAL A 125 -4.20 -18.37 -0.62
N SER A 126 -5.17 -17.45 -0.55
CA SER A 126 -6.03 -17.11 -1.68
C SER A 126 -5.34 -16.18 -2.69
N LEU A 127 -5.99 -15.98 -3.85
CA LEU A 127 -5.58 -14.98 -4.84
C LEU A 127 -6.61 -13.85 -4.92
N HIS A 128 -6.12 -12.62 -4.97
CA HIS A 128 -6.83 -11.47 -5.49
C HIS A 128 -6.34 -11.21 -6.92
N VAL A 129 -7.21 -11.37 -7.90
CA VAL A 129 -6.84 -11.27 -9.32
C VAL A 129 -7.41 -9.98 -9.90
N GLY A 130 -6.52 -9.05 -10.26
CA GLY A 130 -6.86 -7.87 -11.05
C GLY A 130 -6.89 -8.24 -12.54
N LEU A 131 -7.97 -7.92 -13.22
CA LEU A 131 -8.13 -8.14 -14.66
C LEU A 131 -8.07 -6.81 -15.39
N ILE A 132 -7.06 -6.60 -16.20
CA ILE A 132 -6.88 -5.41 -17.04
C ILE A 132 -7.31 -5.79 -18.47
N PRO A 133 -8.51 -5.39 -18.92
CA PRO A 133 -9.08 -5.89 -20.17
C PRO A 133 -8.25 -5.51 -21.41
N GLY A 134 -7.84 -4.24 -21.50
CA GLY A 134 -7.27 -3.70 -22.73
C GLY A 134 -8.27 -3.69 -23.89
N LYS A 135 -7.80 -3.43 -25.13
CA LYS A 135 -8.70 -3.31 -26.29
C LYS A 135 -9.30 -4.63 -26.75
N THR A 136 -8.60 -5.73 -26.61
CA THR A 136 -9.00 -7.09 -27.05
C THR A 136 -8.66 -8.12 -26.00
N PRO A 137 -9.50 -8.28 -24.96
CA PRO A 137 -9.20 -9.20 -23.88
C PRO A 137 -9.34 -10.67 -24.32
N ALA A 138 -8.32 -11.47 -24.03
CA ALA A 138 -8.28 -12.90 -24.36
C ALA A 138 -9.08 -13.75 -23.37
N LEU A 139 -10.37 -13.42 -23.15
CA LEU A 139 -11.23 -14.08 -22.16
C LEU A 139 -11.37 -15.57 -22.38
N GLY A 140 -11.41 -16.05 -23.64
CA GLY A 140 -11.46 -17.49 -23.92
C GLY A 140 -10.27 -18.24 -23.35
N VAL A 141 -9.07 -17.71 -23.56
CA VAL A 141 -7.82 -18.29 -23.03
C VAL A 141 -7.83 -18.29 -21.50
N LEU A 142 -8.28 -17.18 -20.88
CA LEU A 142 -8.41 -17.09 -19.43
C LEU A 142 -9.32 -18.20 -18.89
N LEU A 143 -10.53 -18.36 -19.45
CA LEU A 143 -11.51 -19.35 -19.02
C LEU A 143 -10.99 -20.80 -19.15
N ASP A 144 -10.22 -21.10 -20.19
CA ASP A 144 -9.61 -22.42 -20.37
C ASP A 144 -8.48 -22.67 -19.38
N LEU A 145 -7.66 -21.63 -19.07
CA LEU A 145 -6.66 -21.72 -18.04
C LEU A 145 -7.25 -21.96 -16.64
N LEU A 146 -8.36 -21.29 -16.31
CA LEU A 146 -9.04 -21.47 -15.01
C LEU A 146 -9.49 -22.90 -14.78
N LYS A 147 -9.99 -23.60 -15.82
CA LYS A 147 -10.39 -25.01 -15.74
C LYS A 147 -9.22 -25.96 -15.46
N VAL A 148 -8.02 -25.60 -15.93
CA VAL A 148 -6.83 -26.44 -15.79
C VAL A 148 -6.07 -26.16 -14.51
N LEU A 149 -5.94 -24.86 -14.17
CA LEU A 149 -5.11 -24.40 -13.04
C LEU A 149 -5.82 -24.47 -11.70
N GLU A 150 -7.14 -24.31 -11.72
CA GLU A 150 -7.98 -24.22 -10.51
C GLU A 150 -7.34 -23.30 -9.45
N PRO A 151 -7.10 -21.99 -9.79
CA PRO A 151 -6.45 -21.04 -8.87
C PRO A 151 -7.35 -20.78 -7.65
N PRO A 152 -6.80 -20.66 -6.43
CA PRO A 152 -7.57 -20.42 -5.21
C PRO A 152 -8.00 -18.94 -5.10
N VAL A 153 -8.83 -18.45 -6.03
CA VAL A 153 -9.21 -17.03 -6.11
C VAL A 153 -10.32 -16.71 -5.12
N SER A 154 -10.15 -15.63 -4.37
CA SER A 154 -11.18 -15.04 -3.49
C SER A 154 -11.83 -13.78 -4.09
N TYR A 155 -11.07 -13.01 -4.91
CA TYR A 155 -11.56 -11.81 -5.57
C TYR A 155 -11.12 -11.76 -7.04
N TRP A 156 -12.08 -11.51 -7.92
CA TRP A 156 -11.88 -11.09 -9.31
C TRP A 156 -12.20 -9.61 -9.43
N LEU A 157 -11.18 -8.80 -9.69
CA LEU A 157 -11.28 -7.34 -9.69
C LEU A 157 -11.02 -6.82 -11.10
N VAL A 158 -12.04 -6.32 -11.79
CA VAL A 158 -11.89 -5.79 -13.14
C VAL A 158 -11.37 -4.35 -13.07
N ALA A 159 -10.24 -4.10 -13.71
CA ALA A 159 -9.65 -2.78 -13.80
C ALA A 159 -10.27 -1.98 -14.96
N GLY A 160 -10.42 -0.68 -14.72
CA GLY A 160 -10.98 0.25 -15.69
C GLY A 160 -12.37 0.73 -15.34
N GLY A 161 -12.78 1.83 -15.99
CA GLY A 161 -14.03 2.52 -15.69
C GLY A 161 -15.18 2.19 -16.64
N ASP A 162 -15.02 1.26 -17.60
CA ASP A 162 -16.11 0.92 -18.53
C ASP A 162 -17.06 -0.12 -17.90
N PRO A 163 -18.33 0.28 -17.57
CA PRO A 163 -19.30 -0.64 -17.02
C PRO A 163 -19.64 -1.82 -17.96
N ALA A 164 -19.47 -1.66 -19.28
CA ALA A 164 -19.74 -2.71 -20.26
C ALA A 164 -18.68 -3.81 -20.19
N ASP A 165 -17.40 -3.44 -20.04
CA ASP A 165 -16.32 -4.40 -19.83
C ASP A 165 -16.51 -5.18 -18.54
N PHE A 166 -16.86 -4.49 -17.45
CA PHE A 166 -17.14 -5.15 -16.17
C PHE A 166 -18.26 -6.19 -16.28
N LYS A 167 -19.42 -5.80 -16.83
CA LYS A 167 -20.56 -6.71 -17.01
C LYS A 167 -20.24 -7.90 -17.92
N THR A 168 -19.49 -7.66 -18.99
CA THR A 168 -19.07 -8.71 -19.92
C THR A 168 -18.15 -9.72 -19.23
N ILE A 169 -17.13 -9.26 -18.52
CA ILE A 169 -16.19 -10.12 -17.81
C ILE A 169 -16.90 -10.86 -16.68
N GLN A 170 -17.70 -10.17 -15.86
CA GLN A 170 -18.47 -10.75 -14.78
C GLN A 170 -19.37 -11.88 -15.27
N SER A 171 -20.14 -11.66 -16.35
CA SER A 171 -21.05 -12.68 -16.90
C SER A 171 -20.31 -13.93 -17.41
N ARG A 172 -19.11 -13.75 -17.97
CA ARG A 172 -18.26 -14.84 -18.47
C ARG A 172 -17.59 -15.63 -17.35
N LEU A 173 -17.24 -14.96 -16.24
CA LEU A 173 -16.65 -15.58 -15.06
C LEU A 173 -17.69 -16.30 -14.20
N ALA A 174 -18.88 -15.78 -14.07
CA ALA A 174 -19.93 -16.28 -13.16
C ALA A 174 -20.12 -17.81 -13.14
N PRO A 175 -20.09 -18.54 -14.28
CA PRO A 175 -20.22 -20.00 -14.27
C PRO A 175 -19.04 -20.77 -13.69
N ILE A 176 -17.88 -20.11 -13.45
CA ILE A 176 -16.61 -20.78 -13.15
C ILE A 176 -16.06 -20.37 -11.78
N VAL A 177 -16.37 -19.15 -11.32
CA VAL A 177 -15.69 -18.55 -10.16
C VAL A 177 -16.14 -19.08 -8.78
N GLY A 178 -17.16 -19.92 -8.71
CA GLY A 178 -17.63 -20.48 -7.44
C GLY A 178 -18.02 -19.40 -6.42
N GLU A 179 -17.42 -19.45 -5.23
CA GLU A 179 -17.66 -18.49 -4.14
C GLU A 179 -16.84 -17.20 -4.24
N ALA A 180 -15.94 -17.09 -5.23
CA ALA A 180 -15.12 -15.89 -5.39
C ALA A 180 -15.97 -14.67 -5.74
N ARG A 181 -15.68 -13.55 -5.11
CA ARG A 181 -16.39 -12.28 -5.33
C ARG A 181 -15.88 -11.57 -6.58
N THR A 182 -16.80 -10.91 -7.29
CA THR A 182 -16.44 -10.06 -8.42
C THR A 182 -16.61 -8.59 -8.06
N GLY A 183 -15.66 -7.76 -8.47
CA GLY A 183 -15.67 -6.34 -8.17
C GLY A 183 -14.86 -5.53 -9.18
N VAL A 184 -14.70 -4.27 -8.89
CA VAL A 184 -13.91 -3.34 -9.70
C VAL A 184 -12.63 -2.97 -8.98
N THR A 185 -11.60 -2.61 -9.73
CA THR A 185 -10.36 -2.07 -9.19
C THR A 185 -9.79 -1.00 -10.09
N GLN A 186 -8.91 -0.18 -9.52
CA GLN A 186 -8.04 0.69 -10.29
C GLN A 186 -6.60 0.42 -9.87
N THR A 187 -5.77 0.07 -10.84
CA THR A 187 -4.38 -0.31 -10.63
C THR A 187 -3.41 0.88 -10.72
N THR A 188 -3.91 2.05 -11.15
CA THR A 188 -3.13 3.29 -11.27
C THR A 188 -3.38 4.21 -10.07
N ASN A 189 -4.43 5.02 -10.12
CA ASN A 189 -4.72 6.03 -9.12
C ASN A 189 -6.21 6.04 -8.75
N PHE A 190 -6.53 6.37 -7.51
CA PHE A 190 -7.91 6.46 -7.03
C PHE A 190 -8.76 7.46 -7.81
N VAL A 191 -8.15 8.52 -8.37
CA VAL A 191 -8.86 9.56 -9.12
C VAL A 191 -9.68 8.98 -10.29
N ASP A 192 -9.15 7.97 -10.97
CA ASP A 192 -9.85 7.34 -12.09
C ASP A 192 -11.09 6.57 -11.63
N LEU A 193 -11.01 5.89 -10.50
CA LEU A 193 -12.14 5.20 -9.88
C LEU A 193 -13.17 6.20 -9.34
N ASN A 194 -12.72 7.28 -8.70
CA ASN A 194 -13.59 8.32 -8.15
C ASN A 194 -14.32 9.11 -9.24
N GLY A 195 -13.69 9.28 -10.41
CA GLY A 195 -14.29 9.89 -11.60
C GLY A 195 -15.32 8.99 -12.32
N ASN A 196 -15.12 7.67 -12.21
CA ASN A 196 -15.96 6.65 -12.88
C ASN A 196 -16.48 5.66 -11.83
N ARG A 197 -17.30 6.15 -10.90
CA ARG A 197 -17.83 5.36 -9.78
C ARG A 197 -18.69 4.21 -10.28
N PRO A 198 -18.46 2.99 -9.80
CA PRO A 198 -19.30 1.84 -10.16
C PRO A 198 -20.70 1.96 -9.56
N ASP A 199 -21.67 1.27 -10.17
CA ASP A 199 -22.99 1.04 -9.58
C ASP A 199 -22.89 0.02 -8.44
N GLU A 200 -23.19 0.44 -7.22
CA GLU A 200 -23.13 -0.38 -6.01
C GLU A 200 -23.86 -1.73 -6.16
N ALA A 201 -25.03 -1.72 -6.80
CA ALA A 201 -25.84 -2.94 -6.97
C ALA A 201 -25.16 -4.01 -7.87
N SER A 202 -24.14 -3.64 -8.64
CA SER A 202 -23.48 -4.52 -9.60
C SER A 202 -22.17 -5.12 -9.10
N ILE A 203 -21.64 -4.66 -7.97
CA ILE A 203 -20.30 -5.03 -7.47
C ILE A 203 -20.35 -5.75 -6.12
N GLN A 204 -19.38 -6.59 -5.87
CA GLN A 204 -19.21 -7.30 -4.59
C GLN A 204 -17.91 -6.91 -3.86
N ALA A 205 -17.09 -6.07 -4.48
CA ALA A 205 -15.87 -5.51 -3.91
C ALA A 205 -15.44 -4.28 -4.69
N VAL A 206 -14.72 -3.37 -4.02
CA VAL A 206 -14.04 -2.23 -4.64
C VAL A 206 -12.58 -2.24 -4.23
N GLY A 207 -11.68 -2.11 -5.22
CA GLY A 207 -10.25 -2.03 -5.00
C GLY A 207 -9.63 -0.81 -5.68
N PHE A 208 -8.49 -0.37 -5.17
CA PHE A 208 -7.65 0.64 -5.82
C PHE A 208 -6.23 0.60 -5.26
N ALA A 209 -5.27 1.01 -6.09
CA ALA A 209 -3.88 1.14 -5.71
C ALA A 209 -3.64 2.43 -4.91
N ILE A 210 -2.61 2.39 -4.07
CA ILE A 210 -2.10 3.56 -3.33
C ILE A 210 -0.60 3.64 -3.53
N ASN A 211 -0.13 4.82 -3.92
CA ASN A 211 1.29 5.15 -3.93
C ASN A 211 1.49 6.65 -3.65
N PRO A 212 2.50 7.04 -2.86
CA PRO A 212 2.65 8.42 -2.40
C PRO A 212 3.43 9.30 -3.38
N GLN A 213 3.90 8.79 -4.51
CA GLN A 213 4.85 9.47 -5.38
C GLN A 213 4.29 9.74 -6.77
N ILE A 214 3.29 10.60 -6.88
CA ILE A 214 2.73 11.06 -8.15
C ILE A 214 3.31 12.43 -8.54
N HIS A 215 3.30 13.41 -7.63
CA HIS A 215 3.75 14.78 -7.87
C HIS A 215 4.87 15.22 -6.93
N ALA A 216 5.05 14.53 -5.80
CA ALA A 216 6.08 14.78 -4.82
C ALA A 216 6.82 13.48 -4.47
N PHE A 217 8.15 13.57 -4.33
CA PHE A 217 9.02 12.39 -4.26
C PHE A 217 9.95 12.39 -3.04
N ASP A 218 9.93 13.46 -2.26
CA ASP A 218 10.74 13.60 -1.06
C ASP A 218 10.10 12.88 0.14
N LEU A 219 10.93 12.61 1.16
CA LEU A 219 10.52 11.85 2.34
C LEU A 219 9.42 12.56 3.15
N SER A 220 9.48 13.89 3.25
CA SER A 220 8.48 14.67 4.00
C SER A 220 7.11 14.55 3.37
N SER A 221 7.03 14.75 2.05
CA SER A 221 5.79 14.59 1.28
C SER A 221 5.23 13.18 1.41
N MET A 222 6.07 12.15 1.37
CA MET A 222 5.63 10.76 1.54
C MET A 222 5.07 10.48 2.93
N VAL A 223 5.61 11.11 3.98
CA VAL A 223 5.07 11.00 5.35
C VAL A 223 3.74 11.74 5.47
N GLU A 224 3.63 12.93 4.90
CA GLU A 224 2.40 13.74 4.90
C GLU A 224 1.23 13.02 4.20
N THR A 225 1.50 12.17 3.20
CA THR A 225 0.47 11.39 2.49
C THR A 225 -0.16 10.27 3.32
N LEU A 226 0.41 9.91 4.47
CA LEU A 226 -0.11 8.79 5.27
C LEU A 226 -1.54 9.02 5.73
N GLU A 227 -1.88 10.20 6.25
CA GLU A 227 -3.24 10.53 6.72
C GLU A 227 -4.27 10.53 5.59
N ILE A 228 -3.85 10.93 4.39
CA ILE A 228 -4.69 11.01 3.19
C ILE A 228 -5.25 9.63 2.80
N GLN A 229 -4.54 8.54 3.13
CA GLN A 229 -5.02 7.17 2.84
C GLN A 229 -6.37 6.88 3.51
N SER A 230 -6.61 7.43 4.69
CA SER A 230 -7.91 7.29 5.36
C SER A 230 -9.02 8.06 4.63
N ASP A 231 -8.73 9.26 4.11
CA ASP A 231 -9.69 10.09 3.37
C ASP A 231 -10.11 9.42 2.05
N VAL A 232 -9.15 8.80 1.36
CA VAL A 232 -9.41 8.07 0.11
C VAL A 232 -10.32 6.87 0.36
N VAL A 233 -10.06 6.08 1.40
CA VAL A 233 -10.92 4.96 1.80
C VAL A 233 -12.31 5.45 2.21
N ALA A 234 -12.41 6.53 2.98
CA ALA A 234 -13.69 7.13 3.36
C ALA A 234 -14.48 7.64 2.14
N THR A 235 -13.78 8.19 1.14
CA THR A 235 -14.41 8.61 -0.12
C THR A 235 -14.92 7.40 -0.91
N ALA A 236 -14.12 6.33 -1.01
CA ALA A 236 -14.53 5.09 -1.67
C ALA A 236 -15.76 4.48 -0.99
N ARG A 237 -15.86 4.53 0.33
CA ARG A 237 -16.99 4.03 1.11
C ARG A 237 -18.32 4.70 0.74
N GLN A 238 -18.30 5.98 0.28
CA GLN A 238 -19.51 6.71 -0.12
C GLN A 238 -20.24 6.09 -1.30
N PHE A 239 -19.52 5.40 -2.21
CA PHE A 239 -20.12 4.75 -3.39
C PHE A 239 -20.00 3.23 -3.38
N ALA A 240 -19.20 2.68 -2.48
CA ALA A 240 -19.04 1.23 -2.33
C ALA A 240 -20.05 0.64 -1.32
N GLY A 241 -20.82 1.48 -0.58
CA GLY A 241 -21.71 0.99 0.47
C GLY A 241 -20.98 0.08 1.46
N ASP A 242 -21.52 -1.11 1.73
CA ASP A 242 -20.98 -2.07 2.69
C ASP A 242 -20.06 -3.15 2.06
N VAL A 243 -19.83 -3.12 0.75
CA VAL A 243 -18.96 -4.12 0.12
C VAL A 243 -17.50 -3.97 0.59
N PRO A 244 -16.70 -5.07 0.60
CA PRO A 244 -15.30 -5.02 0.98
C PRO A 244 -14.48 -4.02 0.17
N LEU A 245 -13.70 -3.18 0.85
CA LEU A 245 -12.67 -2.34 0.25
C LEU A 245 -11.34 -3.10 0.27
N VAL A 246 -10.90 -3.52 -0.91
CA VAL A 246 -9.72 -4.37 -1.15
C VAL A 246 -8.59 -3.49 -1.67
N ILE A 247 -7.81 -2.92 -0.76
CA ILE A 247 -6.83 -1.89 -1.10
C ILE A 247 -5.54 -2.54 -1.62
N GLY A 248 -5.09 -2.10 -2.78
CA GLY A 248 -3.82 -2.57 -3.31
C GLY A 248 -3.71 -2.56 -4.84
N PRO A 249 -2.45 -2.64 -5.33
CA PRO A 249 -1.24 -2.70 -4.52
C PRO A 249 -0.93 -1.37 -3.81
N VAL A 250 -0.38 -1.45 -2.58
CA VAL A 250 0.19 -0.31 -1.86
C VAL A 250 1.70 -0.39 -2.02
N THR A 251 2.27 0.56 -2.74
CA THR A 251 3.67 0.58 -3.14
C THR A 251 4.27 1.98 -3.00
N LEU A 252 5.58 2.10 -2.91
CA LEU A 252 6.23 3.41 -2.85
C LEU A 252 6.12 4.16 -4.17
N ARG A 253 6.12 3.44 -5.32
CA ARG A 253 5.95 4.01 -6.67
C ARG A 253 4.84 3.30 -7.44
N PRO A 254 4.20 3.96 -8.41
CA PRO A 254 3.22 3.32 -9.28
C PRO A 254 3.83 2.10 -9.98
N GLN A 255 3.09 1.01 -10.02
CA GLN A 255 3.55 -0.25 -10.65
C GLN A 255 3.23 -0.33 -12.14
N LEU A 256 2.18 0.33 -12.58
CA LEU A 256 1.79 0.40 -13.99
C LEU A 256 2.03 1.81 -14.50
N VAL A 257 3.17 2.02 -15.14
CA VAL A 257 3.51 3.26 -15.83
C VAL A 257 3.74 2.92 -17.27
N ASP A 258 2.72 3.11 -18.10
CA ASP A 258 2.83 2.93 -19.53
C ASP A 258 3.94 3.83 -20.13
N GLY A 259 4.93 3.22 -20.77
CA GLY A 259 5.90 3.91 -21.60
C GLY A 259 7.00 4.67 -20.87
N VAL A 260 7.23 4.43 -19.58
CA VAL A 260 8.27 5.16 -18.82
C VAL A 260 9.65 4.55 -18.97
N ASP A 261 9.75 3.23 -19.07
CA ASP A 261 11.02 2.59 -19.40
C ASP A 261 11.13 2.33 -20.90
N PRO A 262 12.28 2.63 -21.52
CA PRO A 262 12.47 2.36 -22.95
C PRO A 262 12.43 0.86 -23.23
N PRO A 263 12.09 0.44 -24.46
CA PRO A 263 12.22 -0.95 -24.87
C PRO A 263 13.64 -1.46 -24.58
N GLY A 264 13.76 -2.52 -23.77
CA GLY A 264 15.04 -3.05 -23.31
C GLY A 264 15.40 -2.75 -21.85
N GLY A 265 14.50 -2.09 -21.12
CA GLY A 265 14.66 -1.79 -19.70
C GLY A 265 15.36 -0.46 -19.41
N PRO A 266 15.60 -0.13 -18.13
CA PRO A 266 16.23 1.12 -17.74
C PRO A 266 17.69 1.17 -18.22
N PRO A 267 18.24 2.39 -18.42
CA PRO A 267 19.67 2.56 -18.73
C PRO A 267 20.55 1.87 -17.70
N ALA A 268 21.69 1.33 -18.13
CA ALA A 268 22.64 0.65 -17.24
C ALA A 268 22.98 1.51 -16.01
N GLY A 269 22.85 0.91 -14.83
CA GLY A 269 23.11 1.57 -13.54
C GLY A 269 21.94 2.40 -13.00
N ARG A 270 20.76 2.35 -13.61
CA ARG A 270 19.51 2.93 -13.06
C ARG A 270 18.52 1.84 -12.69
N PHE A 271 17.69 2.11 -11.69
CA PHE A 271 16.55 1.25 -11.34
C PHE A 271 15.44 1.36 -12.40
N PRO A 272 14.65 0.30 -12.60
CA PRO A 272 13.36 0.41 -13.25
C PRO A 272 12.53 1.52 -12.61
N THR A 273 11.71 2.21 -13.37
CA THR A 273 10.98 3.40 -12.89
C THR A 273 10.04 3.09 -11.72
N GLN A 274 9.50 1.87 -11.68
CA GLN A 274 8.62 1.40 -10.61
C GLN A 274 9.38 0.97 -9.35
N VAL A 275 10.71 0.91 -9.36
CA VAL A 275 11.54 0.55 -8.20
C VAL A 275 11.96 1.80 -7.44
N ASP A 276 11.70 1.82 -6.15
CA ASP A 276 12.21 2.85 -5.25
C ASP A 276 13.43 2.35 -4.49
N GLU A 277 14.53 3.10 -4.51
CA GLU A 277 15.76 2.75 -3.80
C GLU A 277 15.58 2.61 -2.29
N ARG A 278 14.51 3.21 -1.74
CA ARG A 278 14.16 3.14 -0.31
C ARG A 278 13.45 1.84 0.07
N GLN A 279 13.04 1.00 -0.91
CA GLN A 279 12.29 -0.24 -0.66
C GLN A 279 12.97 -1.14 0.38
N GLY A 280 14.29 -1.30 0.32
CA GLY A 280 15.08 -2.10 1.27
C GLY A 280 15.47 -1.39 2.57
N THR A 281 14.92 -0.19 2.86
CA THR A 281 15.34 0.63 4.02
C THR A 281 14.33 0.62 5.17
N ALA A 282 14.77 1.10 6.34
CA ALA A 282 13.91 1.28 7.52
C ALA A 282 12.75 2.27 7.25
N PHE A 283 12.95 3.26 6.37
CA PHE A 283 11.89 4.20 5.98
C PHE A 283 10.64 3.48 5.46
N THR A 284 10.80 2.50 4.56
CA THR A 284 9.67 1.75 4.02
C THR A 284 8.88 1.04 5.10
N ALA A 285 9.56 0.46 6.07
CA ALA A 285 8.90 -0.19 7.19
C ALA A 285 8.13 0.82 8.08
N ALA A 286 8.74 1.96 8.42
CA ALA A 286 8.10 2.99 9.22
C ALA A 286 6.87 3.60 8.51
N TRP A 287 7.01 3.90 7.22
CA TRP A 287 5.91 4.38 6.37
C TRP A 287 4.77 3.35 6.29
N THR A 288 5.10 2.06 6.14
CA THR A 288 4.11 0.98 6.07
C THR A 288 3.31 0.86 7.38
N LEU A 289 3.94 1.05 8.56
CA LEU A 289 3.19 1.09 9.82
C LEU A 289 2.19 2.23 9.86
N GLY A 290 2.57 3.42 9.35
CA GLY A 290 1.66 4.54 9.18
C GLY A 290 0.49 4.20 8.25
N SER A 291 0.78 3.60 7.10
CA SER A 291 -0.23 3.14 6.14
C SER A 291 -1.21 2.15 6.78
N VAL A 292 -0.72 1.13 7.50
CA VAL A 292 -1.58 0.17 8.22
C VAL A 292 -2.50 0.88 9.21
N LYS A 293 -1.97 1.84 9.98
CA LYS A 293 -2.77 2.62 10.95
C LYS A 293 -3.95 3.31 10.26
N TYR A 294 -3.68 4.08 9.21
CA TYR A 294 -4.71 4.91 8.55
C TYR A 294 -5.70 4.07 7.74
N LEU A 295 -5.24 3.02 7.07
CA LEU A 295 -6.12 2.10 6.34
C LEU A 295 -7.01 1.28 7.28
N ALA A 296 -6.48 0.80 8.41
CA ALA A 296 -7.27 0.12 9.44
C ALA A 296 -8.30 1.08 10.06
N ALA A 297 -7.88 2.31 10.38
CA ALA A 297 -8.76 3.35 10.94
C ALA A 297 -9.95 3.67 10.04
N ALA A 298 -9.78 3.61 8.72
CA ALA A 298 -10.80 3.87 7.72
C ALA A 298 -11.65 2.63 7.36
N GLY A 299 -11.32 1.45 7.87
CA GLY A 299 -12.08 0.22 7.65
C GLY A 299 -11.77 -0.47 6.32
N ALA A 300 -10.52 -0.43 5.87
CA ALA A 300 -10.05 -1.29 4.78
C ALA A 300 -10.26 -2.77 5.17
N HIS A 301 -10.83 -3.57 4.24
CA HIS A 301 -11.06 -4.99 4.48
C HIS A 301 -9.78 -5.81 4.35
N SER A 302 -9.01 -5.54 3.31
CA SER A 302 -7.71 -6.14 3.06
C SER A 302 -6.77 -5.14 2.42
N VAL A 303 -5.47 -5.36 2.61
CA VAL A 303 -4.42 -4.52 2.03
C VAL A 303 -3.34 -5.41 1.43
N THR A 304 -3.00 -5.17 0.17
CA THR A 304 -1.88 -5.82 -0.52
C THR A 304 -0.70 -4.87 -0.54
N TYR A 305 0.37 -5.18 0.21
CA TYR A 305 1.61 -4.40 0.20
C TYR A 305 2.62 -5.03 -0.75
N PHE A 306 3.43 -4.21 -1.44
CA PHE A 306 4.63 -4.60 -2.16
C PHE A 306 4.57 -5.97 -2.87
N GLU A 307 5.70 -6.42 -3.41
CA GLU A 307 5.86 -7.77 -3.95
C GLU A 307 6.41 -8.75 -2.90
N THR A 308 6.32 -10.04 -3.19
CA THR A 308 6.86 -11.10 -2.32
C THR A 308 8.39 -11.00 -2.21
N VAL A 309 9.07 -11.02 -3.34
CA VAL A 309 10.53 -11.00 -3.44
C VAL A 309 10.99 -10.08 -4.56
N GLY A 310 12.26 -9.70 -4.55
CA GLY A 310 12.84 -8.80 -5.54
C GLY A 310 12.91 -7.35 -5.07
N TRP A 311 13.21 -6.44 -5.98
CA TRP A 311 13.46 -5.03 -5.65
C TRP A 311 12.24 -4.27 -5.16
N ASN A 312 11.06 -4.66 -5.61
CA ASN A 312 9.77 -4.15 -5.11
C ASN A 312 9.19 -5.01 -3.98
N GLY A 313 9.94 -6.05 -3.58
CA GLY A 313 9.53 -7.03 -2.59
C GLY A 313 9.84 -6.62 -1.16
N ILE A 314 9.66 -7.60 -0.29
CA ILE A 314 9.97 -7.51 1.14
C ILE A 314 11.18 -8.38 1.52
N ILE A 315 11.63 -9.22 0.59
CA ILE A 315 12.83 -10.05 0.63
C ILE A 315 13.56 -9.82 -0.68
N ASP A 316 14.87 -9.62 -0.65
CA ASP A 316 15.68 -9.61 -1.87
C ASP A 316 15.73 -11.04 -2.44
N ALA A 317 15.52 -11.19 -3.75
CA ALA A 317 15.46 -12.51 -4.37
C ALA A 317 16.76 -13.31 -4.19
N ASP A 318 16.64 -14.59 -3.80
CA ASP A 318 17.77 -15.50 -3.57
C ASP A 318 18.53 -15.80 -4.85
N VAL A 319 17.82 -16.01 -5.96
CA VAL A 319 18.39 -16.47 -7.24
C VAL A 319 17.87 -15.65 -8.40
N GLY A 320 18.85 -15.15 -9.18
CA GLY A 320 18.64 -14.85 -10.58
C GLY A 320 17.46 -13.97 -10.94
N THR A 321 17.48 -12.73 -10.52
CA THR A 321 16.78 -11.71 -11.29
C THR A 321 17.43 -11.67 -12.66
N THR A 322 16.63 -11.82 -13.71
CA THR A 322 17.11 -11.68 -15.11
C THR A 322 17.59 -10.25 -15.40
N ALA A 323 17.25 -9.29 -14.55
CA ALA A 323 17.74 -7.93 -14.60
C ALA A 323 19.06 -7.80 -13.82
N LEU A 324 20.05 -7.19 -14.47
CA LEU A 324 21.31 -6.83 -13.81
C LEU A 324 20.98 -5.90 -12.62
N ARG A 325 21.29 -6.36 -11.40
CA ARG A 325 21.13 -5.56 -10.18
C ARG A 325 21.87 -4.23 -10.34
N PRO A 326 21.20 -3.08 -10.20
CA PRO A 326 21.88 -1.79 -10.25
C PRO A 326 22.92 -1.71 -9.11
N ALA A 327 24.10 -1.21 -9.44
CA ALA A 327 25.10 -0.91 -8.42
C ALA A 327 24.52 0.12 -7.43
N GLY A 328 24.47 -0.22 -6.13
CA GLY A 328 23.98 0.67 -5.09
C GLY A 328 22.60 0.34 -4.50
N PHE A 329 21.89 -0.70 -4.98
CA PHE A 329 20.72 -1.19 -4.25
C PHE A 329 21.17 -1.76 -2.89
N PRO A 330 20.63 -1.28 -1.76
CA PRO A 330 21.20 -1.52 -0.44
C PRO A 330 20.79 -2.90 0.11
N SER A 331 21.01 -3.97 -0.66
CA SER A 331 20.65 -5.31 -0.22
C SER A 331 21.51 -6.39 -0.87
N GLN A 332 21.44 -7.60 -0.32
CA GLN A 332 22.06 -8.81 -0.82
C GLN A 332 20.99 -9.90 -1.06
N PRO A 333 21.21 -10.83 -2.00
CA PRO A 333 20.29 -11.94 -2.24
C PRO A 333 19.86 -12.64 -0.95
N GLY A 334 18.56 -12.91 -0.80
CA GLY A 334 17.97 -13.54 0.36
C GLY A 334 17.82 -12.64 1.60
N ALA A 335 18.26 -11.39 1.55
CA ALA A 335 18.12 -10.48 2.69
C ALA A 335 16.66 -10.07 2.91
N LYS A 336 16.22 -10.16 4.15
CA LYS A 336 14.91 -9.63 4.59
C LYS A 336 15.00 -8.11 4.73
N PHE A 337 14.12 -7.39 4.03
CA PHE A 337 14.04 -5.93 4.23
C PHE A 337 13.40 -5.60 5.58
N PRO A 338 13.64 -4.42 6.16
CA PRO A 338 13.03 -4.04 7.44
C PRO A 338 11.51 -4.18 7.46
N VAL A 339 10.83 -3.94 6.36
CA VAL A 339 9.37 -4.11 6.24
C VAL A 339 8.91 -5.56 6.42
N TYR A 340 9.73 -6.55 6.12
CA TYR A 340 9.45 -7.96 6.41
C TYR A 340 9.18 -8.18 7.91
N HIS A 341 10.01 -7.62 8.77
CA HIS A 341 9.89 -7.79 10.23
C HIS A 341 8.65 -7.10 10.80
N LEU A 342 8.25 -5.98 10.20
CA LEU A 342 6.99 -5.32 10.50
C LEU A 342 5.81 -6.21 10.11
N LEU A 343 5.78 -6.71 8.86
CA LEU A 343 4.69 -7.57 8.37
C LEU A 343 4.60 -8.89 9.14
N ALA A 344 5.73 -9.48 9.53
CA ALA A 344 5.75 -10.65 10.41
C ALA A 344 5.09 -10.35 11.76
N SER A 345 5.42 -9.20 12.37
CA SER A 345 4.81 -8.77 13.63
C SER A 345 3.30 -8.50 13.50
N LEU A 346 2.85 -7.93 12.37
CA LEU A 346 1.43 -7.73 12.09
C LEU A 346 0.71 -9.07 11.85
N GLY A 347 1.34 -9.99 11.13
CA GLY A 347 0.77 -11.30 10.80
C GLY A 347 0.50 -12.18 12.02
N GLU A 348 1.32 -12.06 13.08
CA GLU A 348 1.03 -12.72 14.37
C GLU A 348 -0.36 -12.36 14.92
N PHE A 349 -0.87 -11.17 14.56
CA PHE A 349 -2.19 -10.67 14.98
C PHE A 349 -3.26 -10.82 13.89
N ALA A 350 -3.04 -11.64 12.87
CA ALA A 350 -4.06 -11.91 11.86
C ALA A 350 -5.40 -12.33 12.50
N GLY A 351 -6.49 -11.69 12.06
CA GLY A 351 -7.83 -11.87 12.64
C GLY A 351 -8.08 -11.11 13.94
N GLY A 352 -7.10 -10.38 14.44
CA GLY A 352 -7.22 -9.50 15.62
C GLY A 352 -7.68 -8.09 15.26
N THR A 353 -7.42 -7.16 16.17
CA THR A 353 -7.84 -5.76 16.07
C THR A 353 -6.66 -4.79 16.21
N VAL A 354 -6.87 -3.61 15.66
CA VAL A 354 -5.97 -2.45 15.80
C VAL A 354 -6.69 -1.41 16.65
N ARG A 355 -6.07 -0.99 17.76
CA ARG A 355 -6.48 0.21 18.48
C ARG A 355 -5.55 1.35 18.14
N LEU A 356 -6.11 2.51 17.83
CA LEU A 356 -5.33 3.66 17.42
C LEU A 356 -4.63 4.32 18.60
N ILE A 357 -3.43 4.80 18.36
CA ILE A 357 -2.69 5.67 19.26
C ILE A 357 -2.62 7.05 18.61
N ASP A 358 -3.08 8.07 19.36
CA ASP A 358 -3.01 9.45 18.93
C ASP A 358 -1.59 10.00 19.16
N SER A 359 -1.02 10.62 18.12
CA SER A 359 0.28 11.25 18.19
C SER A 359 0.12 12.75 18.35
N SER A 360 0.87 13.37 19.28
CA SER A 360 0.93 14.83 19.38
C SER A 360 1.64 15.47 18.16
N ASP A 361 2.33 14.65 17.35
CA ASP A 361 2.97 15.04 16.09
C ASP A 361 3.01 13.82 15.16
N SER A 362 1.98 13.68 14.32
CA SER A 362 1.80 12.56 13.40
C SER A 362 2.83 12.51 12.27
N LEU A 363 3.51 13.63 12.00
CA LEU A 363 4.60 13.67 11.01
C LEU A 363 5.92 13.11 11.56
N ARG A 364 6.04 12.97 12.89
CA ARG A 364 7.28 12.50 13.53
C ARG A 364 7.16 11.10 14.09
N ALA A 365 6.00 10.70 14.60
CA ALA A 365 5.81 9.36 15.13
C ALA A 365 4.40 8.84 14.90
N VAL A 366 4.32 7.55 14.63
CA VAL A 366 3.08 6.79 14.51
C VAL A 366 3.13 5.56 15.41
N ALA A 367 1.97 5.17 15.96
CA ALA A 367 1.87 3.94 16.73
C ALA A 367 0.45 3.35 16.66
N VAL A 368 0.36 2.05 16.91
CA VAL A 368 -0.88 1.28 17.06
C VAL A 368 -0.73 0.25 18.18
N VAL A 369 -1.83 -0.13 18.81
CA VAL A 369 -1.91 -1.36 19.61
C VAL A 369 -2.55 -2.45 18.78
N LEU A 370 -1.89 -3.59 18.72
CA LEU A 370 -2.44 -4.82 18.15
C LEU A 370 -2.96 -5.70 19.29
N ASP A 371 -4.15 -6.23 19.11
CA ASP A 371 -4.83 -7.02 20.13
C ASP A 371 -5.45 -8.29 19.50
N LYS A 372 -5.15 -9.43 20.10
CA LYS A 372 -5.69 -10.74 19.76
C LYS A 372 -5.77 -11.56 21.05
N PRO A 373 -6.72 -12.50 21.21
CA PRO A 373 -6.80 -13.33 22.42
C PRO A 373 -5.45 -13.91 22.84
N GLY A 374 -5.00 -13.59 24.03
CA GLY A 374 -3.71 -14.02 24.58
C GLY A 374 -2.48 -13.22 24.12
N HIS A 375 -2.62 -12.21 23.25
CA HIS A 375 -1.51 -11.43 22.72
C HIS A 375 -1.88 -9.96 22.57
N ARG A 376 -1.03 -9.08 23.07
CA ARG A 376 -1.16 -7.63 22.89
C ARG A 376 0.21 -6.98 22.73
N CYS A 377 0.38 -6.12 21.74
CA CYS A 377 1.60 -5.36 21.61
C CYS A 377 1.35 -3.95 21.05
N VAL A 378 2.30 -3.05 21.29
CA VAL A 378 2.41 -1.77 20.61
C VAL A 378 3.44 -1.92 19.50
N LEU A 379 3.10 -1.46 18.31
CA LEU A 379 4.06 -1.14 17.26
C LEU A 379 4.15 0.38 17.16
N MET A 380 5.35 0.93 17.22
CA MET A 380 5.58 2.37 17.05
C MET A 380 6.75 2.62 16.13
N ALA A 381 6.67 3.67 15.31
CA ALA A 381 7.70 4.06 14.37
C ALA A 381 8.07 5.53 14.50
N ASN A 382 9.36 5.81 14.34
CA ASN A 382 9.90 7.12 14.07
C ASN A 382 9.79 7.40 12.56
N LEU A 383 9.13 8.47 12.17
CA LEU A 383 8.95 8.87 10.77
C LEU A 383 9.98 9.90 10.29
N THR A 384 11.03 10.15 11.08
CA THR A 384 12.04 11.17 10.82
C THR A 384 13.43 10.59 10.60
N GLY A 385 14.27 11.35 9.92
CA GLY A 385 15.70 11.05 9.74
C GLY A 385 16.59 11.35 10.97
N LYS A 386 16.00 11.60 12.16
CA LYS A 386 16.71 11.87 13.42
C LYS A 386 16.25 10.89 14.49
N PRO A 387 17.10 10.55 15.48
CA PRO A 387 16.64 9.77 16.64
C PRO A 387 15.48 10.46 17.35
N LEU A 388 14.54 9.68 17.87
CA LEU A 388 13.33 10.17 18.53
C LEU A 388 13.04 9.36 19.79
N VAL A 389 12.69 10.05 20.88
CA VAL A 389 12.27 9.44 22.15
C VAL A 389 10.81 9.80 22.43
N PRO A 390 9.82 9.05 21.89
CA PRO A 390 8.41 9.32 22.17
C PRO A 390 8.05 8.85 23.57
N SER A 391 7.13 9.57 24.22
CA SER A 391 6.51 9.11 25.47
C SER A 391 5.17 8.45 25.21
N LEU A 392 4.93 7.30 25.87
CA LEU A 392 3.69 6.53 25.76
C LEU A 392 2.78 6.84 26.96
N ARG A 393 1.48 7.07 26.71
CA ARG A 393 0.47 7.32 27.73
C ARG A 393 -0.75 6.39 27.56
N GLY A 394 -1.32 5.96 28.70
CA GLY A 394 -2.52 5.12 28.72
C GLY A 394 -2.27 3.63 28.45
N LEU A 395 -1.02 3.21 28.46
CA LEU A 395 -0.61 1.81 28.27
C LEU A 395 -0.12 1.21 29.59
N GLY A 396 -0.32 -0.10 29.76
CA GLY A 396 0.20 -0.86 30.92
C GLY A 396 1.73 -0.94 30.90
N ALA A 397 2.30 -1.50 31.98
CA ALA A 397 3.74 -1.73 32.04
C ALA A 397 4.17 -2.74 30.96
N PRO A 398 5.25 -2.47 30.18
CA PRO A 398 5.71 -3.37 29.14
C PRO A 398 6.29 -4.66 29.72
N VAL A 399 6.07 -5.78 29.00
CA VAL A 399 6.65 -7.08 29.33
C VAL A 399 7.98 -7.28 28.60
N ASN A 400 8.04 -6.86 27.34
CA ASN A 400 9.21 -7.03 26.48
C ASN A 400 9.31 -5.87 25.48
N PHE A 401 10.52 -5.64 24.97
CA PHE A 401 10.82 -4.61 23.97
C PHE A 401 11.80 -5.15 22.96
N ARG A 402 11.57 -4.86 21.66
CA ARG A 402 12.54 -5.11 20.59
C ARG A 402 12.44 -4.07 19.47
N LEU A 403 13.60 -3.72 18.90
CA LEU A 403 13.64 -2.98 17.64
C LEU A 403 13.47 -3.95 16.47
N LEU A 404 12.67 -3.56 15.46
CA LEU A 404 12.40 -4.37 14.26
C LEU A 404 13.36 -4.00 13.11
N SER A 405 14.62 -3.72 13.40
CA SER A 405 15.63 -3.26 12.43
C SER A 405 16.48 -4.37 11.81
N GLY A 406 16.02 -5.63 11.83
CA GLY A 406 16.74 -6.76 11.20
C GLY A 406 17.62 -7.57 12.15
N GLU A 407 18.32 -6.95 13.10
CA GLU A 407 18.98 -7.65 14.21
C GLU A 407 18.15 -7.50 15.47
N SER A 408 17.64 -8.61 15.97
CA SER A 408 16.81 -8.64 17.18
C SER A 408 17.67 -8.30 18.40
N GLN A 409 17.66 -7.04 18.82
CA GLN A 409 18.14 -6.66 20.13
C GLN A 409 16.99 -6.77 21.13
N THR A 410 16.93 -7.87 21.87
CA THR A 410 16.10 -7.98 23.07
C THR A 410 16.77 -7.22 24.19
N ALA A 411 16.28 -6.02 24.48
CA ALA A 411 16.65 -5.28 25.67
C ALA A 411 15.57 -5.42 26.75
N SER A 412 15.94 -5.42 28.01
CA SER A 412 14.97 -5.21 29.12
C SER A 412 14.26 -3.89 28.89
N PRO A 413 12.92 -3.83 29.10
CA PRO A 413 12.13 -2.65 28.79
C PRO A 413 12.48 -1.51 29.75
N GLN A 414 13.36 -0.63 29.34
CA GLN A 414 13.56 0.67 29.97
C GLN A 414 12.83 1.72 29.15
N LEU A 415 11.72 2.23 29.63
CA LEU A 415 11.08 3.41 29.07
C LEU A 415 11.73 4.67 29.66
N PRO A 416 11.94 5.71 28.89
CA PRO A 416 11.57 5.90 27.48
C PRO A 416 12.53 5.20 26.49
N VAL A 417 12.00 4.78 25.33
CA VAL A 417 12.73 4.09 24.27
C VAL A 417 13.19 5.09 23.21
N GLU A 418 14.47 5.09 22.90
CA GLU A 418 14.98 5.81 21.74
C GLU A 418 14.80 4.98 20.47
N LEU A 419 14.11 5.56 19.48
CA LEU A 419 13.95 5.02 18.14
C LEU A 419 15.00 5.65 17.23
N PRO A 420 15.84 4.86 16.55
CA PRO A 420 16.74 5.38 15.54
C PRO A 420 15.97 6.03 14.38
N PRO A 421 16.63 6.74 13.46
CA PRO A 421 16.00 7.27 12.26
C PRO A 421 15.19 6.19 11.54
N TYR A 422 13.90 6.44 11.31
CA TYR A 422 12.94 5.50 10.72
C TYR A 422 12.83 4.15 11.43
N GLY A 423 13.30 4.06 12.67
CA GLY A 423 13.24 2.83 13.46
C GLY A 423 11.84 2.48 13.91
N ILE A 424 11.58 1.17 14.02
CA ILE A 424 10.34 0.62 14.55
C ILE A 424 10.64 -0.17 15.82
N ALA A 425 9.81 0.03 16.84
CA ALA A 425 9.81 -0.77 18.05
C ALA A 425 8.53 -1.59 18.17
N ARG A 426 8.67 -2.80 18.70
CA ARG A 426 7.59 -3.60 19.24
C ARG A 426 7.73 -3.69 20.75
N ILE A 427 6.62 -3.42 21.44
CA ILE A 427 6.51 -3.50 22.89
C ILE A 427 5.39 -4.48 23.20
N ASP A 428 5.70 -5.63 23.77
CA ASP A 428 4.70 -6.59 24.19
C ASP A 428 4.09 -6.15 25.54
N LEU A 429 2.77 -6.19 25.64
CA LEU A 429 2.01 -5.79 26.82
C LEU A 429 1.41 -7.01 27.51
N PRO A 430 1.13 -6.92 28.85
CA PRO A 430 0.40 -7.97 29.53
C PRO A 430 -1.00 -8.10 28.93
N VAL A 431 -1.51 -9.32 28.91
CA VAL A 431 -2.90 -9.64 28.59
C VAL A 431 -3.61 -9.96 29.90
N ASP A 432 -4.75 -9.34 30.09
CA ASP A 432 -5.61 -9.59 31.28
C ASP A 432 -6.22 -10.98 31.24
#